data_63735c3f3bad3c97f02b1a5e14c48e41
#
_entry.id   63735c3f3bad3c97f02b1a5e14c48e41
#
_cell.length_a   1.000
_cell.length_b   1.000
_cell.length_c   1.000
_cell.angle_alpha   90.00
_cell.angle_beta   90.00
_cell.angle_gamma   90.00
#
_symmetry.space_group_name_H-M   'P 1'
#
loop_
_entity.id
_entity.type
_entity.pdbx_description
1 polymer ?
#
loop_
_entity_poly.entity_id
_entity_poly.type
_entity_poly.pdbx_seq_one_letter_code
_entity_poly.pdbx_strand_id
1 'polypeptide(L)'
;MVTIYDVPADDLIEAVAARLEDRIDEPDWVEFTKSGAGKELPPEQEDFWYVRSASLLRKVAQNEPVGIERLATEYGSKKRGSNRYSVRPGEHEGGSRNLIRTALQALEEEGLVTTAAGEGRRVSDEGEAFLSEVATEVFEDLDRPELERYA
;
A
#
# COMPACT_ATOMS: atom_id res chain seq x y z
N MET A 1 11.14 -20.45 -6.02
CA MET A 1 11.03 -19.35 -5.05
C MET A 1 9.73 -18.59 -5.26
N VAL A 2 8.94 -18.41 -4.22
CA VAL A 2 7.67 -17.68 -4.34
C VAL A 2 7.92 -16.19 -4.18
N THR A 3 7.34 -15.40 -5.08
CA THR A 3 7.47 -13.95 -5.08
C THR A 3 6.08 -13.29 -4.96
N ILE A 4 6.06 -11.97 -4.87
CA ILE A 4 4.81 -11.20 -4.78
C ILE A 4 3.92 -11.39 -6.01
N TYR A 5 4.48 -11.84 -7.13
CA TYR A 5 3.75 -12.04 -8.38
C TYR A 5 3.07 -13.41 -8.47
N ASP A 6 3.43 -14.33 -7.58
CA ASP A 6 2.94 -15.72 -7.61
C ASP A 6 1.66 -15.94 -6.82
N VAL A 7 1.20 -14.92 -6.10
CA VAL A 7 0.00 -14.97 -5.26
C VAL A 7 -0.94 -13.82 -5.59
N PRO A 8 -2.26 -13.97 -5.31
CA PRO A 8 -3.20 -12.88 -5.52
C PRO A 8 -2.84 -11.66 -4.67
N ALA A 9 -2.98 -10.46 -5.25
CA ALA A 9 -2.60 -9.22 -4.57
C ALA A 9 -3.40 -9.01 -3.27
N ASP A 10 -4.69 -9.27 -3.29
CA ASP A 10 -5.56 -9.06 -2.13
C ASP A 10 -5.13 -9.92 -0.94
N ASP A 11 -4.86 -11.19 -1.20
CA ASP A 11 -4.44 -12.13 -0.15
C ASP A 11 -3.07 -11.76 0.41
N LEU A 12 -2.15 -11.34 -0.46
CA LEU A 12 -0.83 -10.88 -0.05
C LEU A 12 -0.93 -9.63 0.83
N ILE A 13 -1.73 -8.65 0.40
CA ILE A 13 -1.91 -7.40 1.14
C ILE A 13 -2.49 -7.67 2.53
N GLU A 14 -3.51 -8.53 2.63
CA GLU A 14 -4.09 -8.88 3.92
C GLU A 14 -3.09 -9.55 4.85
N ALA A 15 -2.29 -10.48 4.33
CA ALA A 15 -1.29 -11.19 5.12
C ALA A 15 -0.17 -10.25 5.59
N VAL A 16 0.30 -9.36 4.71
CA VAL A 16 1.31 -8.35 5.06
C VAL A 16 0.76 -7.38 6.10
N ALA A 17 -0.49 -6.95 5.94
CA ALA A 17 -1.13 -6.04 6.90
C ALA A 17 -1.20 -6.65 8.29
N ALA A 18 -1.56 -7.92 8.39
CA ALA A 18 -1.62 -8.62 9.68
C ALA A 18 -0.26 -8.63 10.38
N ARG A 19 0.81 -8.79 9.64
CA ARG A 19 2.17 -8.76 10.20
C ARG A 19 2.61 -7.35 10.58
N LEU A 20 2.20 -6.34 9.82
CA LEU A 20 2.56 -4.96 10.10
C LEU A 20 1.89 -4.43 11.36
N GLU A 21 0.75 -4.99 11.78
CA GLU A 21 0.08 -4.59 13.03
C GLU A 21 1.01 -4.68 14.25
N ASP A 22 1.93 -5.63 14.24
CA ASP A 22 2.89 -5.83 15.33
C ASP A 22 4.18 -5.01 15.16
N ARG A 23 4.36 -4.36 14.01
CA ARG A 23 5.62 -3.69 13.67
C ARG A 23 5.52 -2.17 13.57
N ILE A 24 4.39 -1.64 13.12
CA ILE A 24 4.20 -0.20 12.97
C ILE A 24 2.99 0.25 13.77
N ASP A 25 2.99 1.52 14.16
CA ASP A 25 1.91 2.12 14.93
C ASP A 25 1.01 2.94 14.03
N GLU A 26 -0.30 2.88 14.31
CA GLU A 26 -1.28 3.70 13.61
C GLU A 26 -1.27 5.13 14.19
N PRO A 27 -1.09 6.17 13.35
CA PRO A 27 -1.19 7.54 13.84
C PRO A 27 -2.59 7.89 14.33
N ASP A 28 -2.68 8.71 15.36
CA ASP A 28 -3.96 9.11 15.97
C ASP A 28 -4.90 9.81 15.00
N TRP A 29 -4.35 10.51 14.00
CA TRP A 29 -5.13 11.31 13.05
C TRP A 29 -5.78 10.49 11.92
N VAL A 30 -5.44 9.20 11.78
CA VAL A 30 -5.91 8.39 10.65
C VAL A 30 -7.44 8.28 10.61
N GLU A 31 -8.08 8.13 11.75
CA GLU A 31 -9.54 7.98 11.79
C GLU A 31 -10.31 9.23 11.36
N PHE A 32 -9.65 10.38 11.35
CA PHE A 32 -10.25 11.66 10.98
C PHE A 32 -9.85 12.16 9.60
N THR A 33 -8.94 11.47 8.92
CA THR A 33 -8.33 11.95 7.68
C THR A 33 -8.83 11.16 6.47
N LYS A 34 -9.26 11.89 5.44
CA LYS A 34 -9.64 11.28 4.17
C LYS A 34 -8.40 10.76 3.46
N SER A 35 -8.52 9.64 2.75
CA SER A 35 -7.41 9.07 1.98
C SER A 35 -7.13 9.81 0.67
N GLY A 36 -7.97 10.76 0.30
CA GLY A 36 -7.78 11.59 -0.89
C GLY A 36 -8.89 12.61 -1.03
N ALA A 37 -8.64 13.63 -1.86
CA ALA A 37 -9.59 14.71 -2.12
C ALA A 37 -10.90 14.23 -2.74
N GLY A 38 -10.86 13.11 -3.46
CA GLY A 38 -12.05 12.52 -4.09
C GLY A 38 -12.96 11.75 -3.15
N LYS A 39 -12.57 11.59 -1.89
CA LYS A 39 -13.36 10.87 -0.89
C LYS A 39 -14.17 11.84 -0.05
N GLU A 40 -15.37 11.45 0.39
CA GLU A 40 -16.20 12.28 1.24
C GLU A 40 -15.84 12.14 2.70
N LEU A 41 -15.58 10.92 3.13
CA LEU A 41 -15.37 10.59 4.53
C LEU A 41 -14.06 9.84 4.73
N PRO A 42 -13.51 9.87 5.96
CA PRO A 42 -12.39 9.02 6.32
C PRO A 42 -12.75 7.54 6.11
N PRO A 43 -11.76 6.65 5.93
CA PRO A 43 -12.03 5.22 5.79
C PRO A 43 -12.74 4.65 7.02
N GLU A 44 -13.72 3.78 6.81
CA GLU A 44 -14.45 3.12 7.89
C GLU A 44 -13.75 1.85 8.39
N GLN A 45 -12.85 1.33 7.60
CA GLN A 45 -12.13 0.10 7.87
C GLN A 45 -11.16 0.29 9.05
N GLU A 46 -11.27 -0.54 10.08
CA GLU A 46 -10.45 -0.41 11.29
C GLU A 46 -8.96 -0.64 11.05
N ASP A 47 -8.62 -1.56 10.16
CA ASP A 47 -7.24 -1.89 9.82
C ASP A 47 -6.71 -1.13 8.60
N PHE A 48 -7.37 -0.04 8.23
CA PHE A 48 -7.03 0.74 7.03
C PHE A 48 -5.55 1.11 6.96
N TRP A 49 -4.99 1.58 8.06
CA TRP A 49 -3.58 2.01 8.09
C TRP A 49 -2.64 0.88 7.67
N TYR A 50 -2.85 -0.29 8.25
CA TYR A 50 -2.00 -1.45 7.98
C TYR A 50 -2.21 -1.99 6.57
N VAL A 51 -3.44 -2.02 6.10
CA VAL A 51 -3.77 -2.45 4.74
C VAL A 51 -3.16 -1.48 3.72
N ARG A 52 -3.28 -0.17 3.95
CA ARG A 52 -2.69 0.82 3.05
C ARG A 52 -1.17 0.74 3.07
N SER A 53 -0.56 0.55 4.23
CA SER A 53 0.89 0.39 4.34
C SER A 53 1.37 -0.87 3.63
N ALA A 54 0.64 -1.97 3.74
CA ALA A 54 0.94 -3.21 3.03
C ALA A 54 0.85 -3.02 1.51
N SER A 55 -0.19 -2.36 1.05
CA SER A 55 -0.37 -2.04 -0.36
C SER A 55 0.76 -1.16 -0.89
N LEU A 56 1.18 -0.16 -0.11
CA LEU A 56 2.30 0.71 -0.48
C LEU A 56 3.61 -0.07 -0.59
N LEU A 57 3.88 -0.95 0.36
CA LEU A 57 5.09 -1.78 0.32
C LEU A 57 5.12 -2.64 -0.95
N ARG A 58 3.99 -3.26 -1.28
CA ARG A 58 3.87 -4.04 -2.50
C ARG A 58 4.11 -3.20 -3.76
N LYS A 59 3.53 -2.01 -3.82
CA LYS A 59 3.69 -1.11 -4.97
C LYS A 59 5.12 -0.61 -5.12
N VAL A 60 5.79 -0.32 -4.01
CA VAL A 60 7.21 0.05 -4.05
C VAL A 60 8.04 -1.10 -4.62
N ALA A 61 7.77 -2.33 -4.17
CA ALA A 61 8.48 -3.51 -4.68
C ALA A 61 8.26 -3.73 -6.18
N GLN A 62 7.06 -3.41 -6.70
CA GLN A 62 6.74 -3.56 -8.12
C GLN A 62 7.33 -2.49 -9.01
N ASN A 63 7.40 -1.25 -8.54
CA ASN A 63 7.69 -0.08 -9.35
C ASN A 63 8.94 0.69 -8.95
N GLU A 64 9.79 0.11 -8.13
CA GLU A 64 10.98 0.81 -7.61
C GLU A 64 11.95 1.28 -8.71
N PRO A 65 12.53 2.46 -8.59
CA PRO A 65 12.26 3.44 -7.54
C PRO A 65 10.96 4.21 -7.81
N VAL A 66 10.20 4.55 -6.76
CA VAL A 66 8.92 5.24 -6.93
C VAL A 66 8.80 6.38 -5.91
N GLY A 67 8.30 7.53 -6.39
CA GLY A 67 8.08 8.72 -5.56
C GLY A 67 6.65 8.84 -5.06
N ILE A 68 6.46 9.73 -4.10
CA ILE A 68 5.14 9.98 -3.49
C ILE A 68 4.11 10.46 -4.51
N GLU A 69 4.50 11.31 -5.47
CA GLU A 69 3.57 11.82 -6.49
C GLU A 69 2.99 10.71 -7.35
N ARG A 70 3.80 9.76 -7.75
CA ARG A 70 3.35 8.63 -8.54
C ARG A 70 2.39 7.74 -7.74
N LEU A 71 2.72 7.51 -6.48
CA LEU A 71 1.85 6.73 -5.58
C LEU A 71 0.54 7.47 -5.33
N ALA A 72 0.59 8.79 -5.13
CA ALA A 72 -0.63 9.59 -4.97
C ALA A 72 -1.54 9.48 -6.19
N THR A 73 -0.97 9.43 -7.39
CA THR A 73 -1.75 9.23 -8.62
C THR A 73 -2.45 7.88 -8.63
N GLU A 74 -1.75 6.82 -8.22
CA GLU A 74 -2.32 5.47 -8.18
C GLU A 74 -3.44 5.30 -7.14
N TYR A 75 -3.36 6.01 -6.02
CA TYR A 75 -4.38 5.96 -4.96
C TYR A 75 -5.44 7.06 -5.10
N GLY A 76 -5.43 7.77 -6.19
CA GLY A 76 -6.39 8.84 -6.43
C GLY A 76 -7.75 8.36 -6.88
N SER A 77 -8.68 9.30 -6.97
CA SER A 77 -10.03 9.04 -7.46
C SER A 77 -10.55 10.27 -8.21
N LYS A 78 -11.72 10.15 -8.83
CA LYS A 78 -12.32 11.26 -9.57
C LYS A 78 -13.12 12.16 -8.63
N LYS A 79 -13.05 13.46 -8.89
CA LYS A 79 -13.84 14.46 -8.17
C LYS A 79 -14.53 15.38 -9.18
N ARG A 80 -15.85 15.64 -8.94
CA ARG A 80 -16.69 16.46 -9.84
C ARG A 80 -17.27 17.69 -9.16
N GLY A 81 -16.57 18.24 -8.17
CA GLY A 81 -17.08 19.29 -7.32
C GLY A 81 -17.40 18.73 -5.94
N SER A 82 -18.54 19.07 -5.36
CA SER A 82 -18.97 18.49 -4.10
C SER A 82 -20.03 17.42 -4.34
N ASN A 83 -20.39 16.70 -3.30
CA ASN A 83 -21.46 15.72 -3.38
C ASN A 83 -22.80 16.40 -3.71
N ARG A 84 -23.00 17.62 -3.24
CA ARG A 84 -24.20 18.42 -3.46
C ARG A 84 -24.24 19.07 -4.85
N TYR A 85 -23.07 19.47 -5.37
CA TYR A 85 -22.95 20.19 -6.63
C TYR A 85 -21.97 19.50 -7.57
N SER A 86 -22.46 18.54 -8.32
CA SER A 86 -21.68 17.84 -9.35
C SER A 86 -21.79 18.61 -10.67
N VAL A 87 -21.06 19.72 -10.76
CA VAL A 87 -21.25 20.72 -11.82
C VAL A 87 -20.21 20.65 -12.94
N ARG A 88 -19.23 19.77 -12.85
CA ARG A 88 -18.18 19.64 -13.85
C ARG A 88 -17.88 18.16 -14.18
N PRO A 89 -17.22 17.86 -15.32
CA PRO A 89 -16.76 16.52 -15.59
C PRO A 89 -15.83 16.03 -14.49
N GLY A 90 -15.82 14.73 -14.24
CA GLY A 90 -14.93 14.14 -13.25
C GLY A 90 -13.46 14.31 -13.62
N GLU A 91 -12.67 14.84 -12.70
CA GLU A 91 -11.23 14.99 -12.85
C GLU A 91 -10.51 14.10 -11.86
N HIS A 92 -9.38 13.53 -12.26
CA HIS A 92 -8.57 12.74 -11.37
C HIS A 92 -7.91 13.61 -10.31
N GLU A 93 -8.11 13.26 -9.04
CA GLU A 93 -7.44 13.89 -7.92
C GLU A 93 -6.57 12.85 -7.22
N GLY A 94 -5.36 13.22 -6.86
CA GLY A 94 -4.42 12.32 -6.19
C GLY A 94 -4.87 11.93 -4.80
N GLY A 95 -4.35 10.82 -4.31
CA GLY A 95 -4.53 10.39 -2.93
C GLY A 95 -3.77 11.31 -1.97
N SER A 96 -3.99 11.09 -0.67
CA SER A 96 -3.33 11.89 0.37
C SER A 96 -1.81 11.65 0.37
N ARG A 97 -1.05 12.69 0.04
CA ARG A 97 0.42 12.60 0.04
C ARG A 97 0.97 12.48 1.45
N ASN A 98 0.33 13.16 2.40
CA ASN A 98 0.75 13.08 3.80
C ASN A 98 0.60 11.66 4.36
N LEU A 99 -0.53 11.03 4.07
CA LEU A 99 -0.79 9.66 4.49
C LEU A 99 0.25 8.71 3.89
N ILE A 100 0.51 8.84 2.60
CA ILE A 100 1.49 8.00 1.89
C ILE A 100 2.90 8.21 2.46
N ARG A 101 3.29 9.47 2.66
CA ARG A 101 4.61 9.81 3.21
C ARG A 101 4.79 9.24 4.60
N THR A 102 3.79 9.40 5.48
CA THR A 102 3.86 8.90 6.85
C THR A 102 3.97 7.37 6.87
N ALA A 103 3.19 6.69 6.04
CA ALA A 103 3.25 5.23 5.94
C ALA A 103 4.62 4.76 5.45
N LEU A 104 5.17 5.42 4.43
CA LEU A 104 6.50 5.06 3.90
C LEU A 104 7.60 5.33 4.92
N GLN A 105 7.50 6.41 5.69
CA GLN A 105 8.45 6.70 6.77
C GLN A 105 8.41 5.61 7.85
N ALA A 106 7.22 5.14 8.21
CA ALA A 106 7.08 4.06 9.18
C ALA A 106 7.74 2.76 8.65
N LEU A 107 7.56 2.47 7.37
CA LEU A 107 8.20 1.31 6.74
C LEU A 107 9.72 1.46 6.68
N GLU A 108 10.23 2.68 6.47
CA GLU A 108 11.67 2.93 6.50
C GLU A 108 12.25 2.71 7.90
N GLU A 109 11.55 3.13 8.94
CA GLU A 109 11.98 2.92 10.33
C GLU A 109 12.07 1.44 10.68
N GLU A 110 11.20 0.62 10.08
CA GLU A 110 11.24 -0.84 10.24
C GLU A 110 12.30 -1.51 9.36
N GLY A 111 12.97 -0.76 8.50
CA GLY A 111 13.99 -1.30 7.63
C GLY A 111 13.48 -2.01 6.38
N LEU A 112 12.19 -1.88 6.07
CA LEU A 112 11.60 -2.55 4.91
C LEU A 112 11.72 -1.77 3.61
N VAL A 113 11.89 -0.45 3.71
CA VAL A 113 11.99 0.45 2.56
C VAL A 113 13.21 1.35 2.75
N THR A 114 13.88 1.71 1.67
CA THR A 114 15.00 2.65 1.68
C THR A 114 14.73 3.80 0.73
N THR A 115 15.32 4.96 1.01
CA THR A 115 15.22 6.13 0.14
C THR A 115 16.44 6.19 -0.78
N ALA A 116 16.20 6.23 -2.09
CA ALA A 116 17.24 6.48 -3.08
C ALA A 116 17.24 7.98 -3.40
N ALA A 117 18.35 8.65 -3.11
CA ALA A 117 18.45 10.11 -3.27
C ALA A 117 18.12 10.54 -4.71
N GLY A 118 17.12 11.43 -4.85
CA GLY A 118 16.71 11.95 -6.16
C GLY A 118 15.89 11.01 -7.02
N GLU A 119 15.66 9.78 -6.60
CA GLU A 119 14.95 8.78 -7.40
C GLU A 119 13.63 8.32 -6.78
N GLY A 120 13.48 8.42 -5.47
CA GLY A 120 12.32 7.93 -4.74
C GLY A 120 12.68 6.80 -3.79
N ARG A 121 11.73 5.92 -3.52
CA ARG A 121 11.92 4.83 -2.56
C ARG A 121 12.06 3.48 -3.25
N ARG A 122 12.84 2.61 -2.62
CA ARG A 122 13.05 1.23 -3.05
C ARG A 122 12.77 0.31 -1.87
N VAL A 123 12.42 -0.94 -2.17
CA VAL A 123 12.33 -1.95 -1.13
C VAL A 123 13.76 -2.34 -0.72
N SER A 124 13.97 -2.53 0.59
CA SER A 124 15.27 -2.98 1.09
C SER A 124 15.41 -4.49 0.92
N ASP A 125 16.61 -5.03 1.15
CA ASP A 125 16.83 -6.47 1.13
C ASP A 125 15.95 -7.17 2.18
N GLU A 126 15.82 -6.58 3.37
CA GLU A 126 14.94 -7.09 4.41
C GLU A 126 13.47 -7.03 3.99
N GLY A 127 13.06 -5.95 3.32
CA GLY A 127 11.71 -5.79 2.80
C GLY A 127 11.38 -6.83 1.75
N GLU A 128 12.32 -7.09 0.86
CA GLU A 128 12.16 -8.10 -0.18
C GLU A 128 12.03 -9.51 0.42
N ALA A 129 12.89 -9.82 1.39
CA ALA A 129 12.83 -11.09 2.11
C ALA A 129 11.51 -11.25 2.87
N PHE A 130 11.06 -10.18 3.53
CA PHE A 130 9.78 -10.15 4.24
C PHE A 130 8.61 -10.44 3.31
N LEU A 131 8.57 -9.77 2.17
CA LEU A 131 7.50 -9.98 1.18
C LEU A 131 7.51 -11.40 0.61
N SER A 132 8.70 -11.94 0.34
CA SER A 132 8.82 -13.32 -0.18
C SER A 132 8.38 -14.34 0.86
N GLU A 133 8.69 -14.12 2.13
CA GLU A 133 8.26 -15.00 3.21
C GLU A 133 6.75 -15.02 3.34
N VAL A 134 6.13 -13.84 3.34
CA VAL A 134 4.67 -13.72 3.43
C VAL A 134 4.01 -14.33 2.19
N ALA A 135 4.58 -14.08 1.00
CA ALA A 135 4.06 -14.67 -0.24
C ALA A 135 4.11 -16.20 -0.20
N THR A 136 5.17 -16.78 0.37
CA THR A 136 5.28 -18.22 0.53
C THR A 136 4.18 -18.77 1.43
N GLU A 137 3.91 -18.10 2.55
CA GLU A 137 2.83 -18.51 3.46
C GLU A 137 1.46 -18.42 2.78
N VAL A 138 1.21 -17.34 2.05
CA VAL A 138 -0.05 -17.18 1.31
C VAL A 138 -0.20 -18.27 0.26
N PHE A 139 0.87 -18.58 -0.46
CA PHE A 139 0.88 -19.62 -1.48
C PHE A 139 0.50 -20.98 -0.88
N GLU A 140 1.08 -21.33 0.26
CA GLU A 140 0.79 -22.58 0.96
C GLU A 140 -0.66 -22.62 1.46
N ASP A 141 -1.16 -21.53 2.02
CA ASP A 141 -2.52 -21.43 2.56
C ASP A 141 -3.60 -21.52 1.48
N LEU A 142 -3.31 -21.06 0.26
CA LEU A 142 -4.28 -21.10 -0.83
C LEU A 142 -4.55 -22.51 -1.34
N ASP A 143 -3.55 -23.39 -1.24
CA ASP A 143 -3.64 -24.78 -1.69
C ASP A 143 -4.29 -24.91 -3.07
N ARG A 144 -3.83 -24.08 -4.02
CA ARG A 144 -4.33 -24.09 -5.40
C ARG A 144 -3.37 -24.82 -6.31
N PRO A 145 -3.79 -25.95 -6.91
CA PRO A 145 -2.91 -26.73 -7.80
C PRO A 145 -2.35 -25.95 -8.98
N GLU A 146 -3.11 -24.98 -9.50
CA GLU A 146 -2.67 -24.15 -10.62
C GLU A 146 -1.51 -23.23 -10.28
N LEU A 147 -1.27 -22.98 -8.99
CA LEU A 147 -0.16 -22.13 -8.54
C LEU A 147 1.09 -22.93 -8.20
N GLU A 148 0.98 -24.21 -7.98
CA GLU A 148 2.11 -25.08 -7.61
C GLU A 148 3.25 -25.05 -8.62
N ARG A 149 2.95 -24.89 -9.89
CA ARG A 149 3.95 -24.80 -10.95
C ARG A 149 4.86 -23.58 -10.87
N TYR A 150 4.51 -22.60 -10.05
CA TYR A 150 5.30 -21.38 -9.86
C TYR A 150 6.18 -21.44 -8.60
N ALA A 151 6.02 -22.45 -7.79
CA ALA A 151 6.74 -22.60 -6.53
C ALA A 151 8.20 -23.06 -6.73
#